data_8f4620872bb62e2dfef19f8c75b9f8d2
#
_entry.id   8f4620872bb62e2dfef19f8c75b9f8d2
#
_cell.length_a   1.000
_cell.length_b   1.000
_cell.length_c   1.000
_cell.angle_alpha   90.00
_cell.angle_beta   90.00
_cell.angle_gamma   90.00
#
_symmetry.space_group_name_H-M   'P 1'
#
loop_
_entity.id
_entity.type
_entity.pdbx_description
1 polymer ?
#
loop_
_entity_poly.entity_id
_entity_poly.type
_entity_poly.pdbx_seq_one_letter_code
_entity_poly.pdbx_strand_id
1 'polypeptide(L)'
;MVAFSHLSMIAFVILGLSMVRLMINYSSLLAKNYNDDPNDDVFFYWPHTAFSFITFFTIILFWWTSYPLRDLAYFPNESWNLFTFLLYLSVPFLFFMVTEVVAPQPESYKNKSVNLREYYYDNHRVILGLAWMLQVMLLANLFIFFKGELESLKVVGRVVMLCVMTPMVVSNNKRLHEIGMGIFLLGFVYTILKYHVYAVI
;
A
#
# COMPACT_ATOMS: atom_id res chain seq x y z
N MET A 1 -19.25 -16.91 -12.58
CA MET A 1 -17.80 -17.00 -12.88
C MET A 1 -17.32 -15.95 -13.88
N VAL A 2 -18.03 -15.72 -14.98
CA VAL A 2 -17.56 -14.80 -16.05
C VAL A 2 -17.45 -13.33 -15.60
N ALA A 3 -18.38 -12.83 -14.77
CA ALA A 3 -18.39 -11.42 -14.37
C ALA A 3 -17.14 -11.01 -13.55
N PHE A 4 -16.79 -11.75 -12.50
CA PHE A 4 -15.63 -11.41 -11.69
C PHE A 4 -14.32 -11.47 -12.47
N SER A 5 -14.14 -12.44 -13.37
CA SER A 5 -12.91 -12.55 -14.17
C SER A 5 -12.70 -11.35 -15.10
N HIS A 6 -13.76 -10.78 -15.67
CA HIS A 6 -13.67 -9.56 -16.46
C HIS A 6 -13.44 -8.31 -15.60
N LEU A 7 -14.14 -8.21 -14.47
CA LEU A 7 -14.05 -7.07 -13.57
C LEU A 7 -12.67 -7.01 -12.86
N SER A 8 -12.14 -8.16 -12.46
CA SER A 8 -10.83 -8.25 -11.82
C SER A 8 -9.67 -7.91 -12.76
N MET A 9 -9.83 -8.06 -14.07
CA MET A 9 -8.81 -7.71 -15.04
C MET A 9 -8.42 -6.23 -14.95
N ILE A 10 -9.41 -5.33 -14.84
CA ILE A 10 -9.15 -3.87 -14.69
C ILE A 10 -8.39 -3.60 -13.38
N ALA A 11 -8.82 -4.22 -12.28
CA ALA A 11 -8.15 -4.07 -11.00
C ALA A 11 -6.69 -4.55 -11.06
N PHE A 12 -6.43 -5.69 -11.71
CA PHE A 12 -5.07 -6.25 -11.83
C PHE A 12 -4.16 -5.43 -12.74
N VAL A 13 -4.70 -4.82 -13.79
CA VAL A 13 -3.93 -3.87 -14.62
C VAL A 13 -3.51 -2.66 -13.79
N ILE A 14 -4.41 -2.07 -12.99
CA ILE A 14 -4.11 -0.92 -12.14
C ILE A 14 -3.07 -1.30 -11.06
N LEU A 15 -3.20 -2.47 -10.43
CA LEU A 15 -2.22 -2.95 -9.45
C LEU A 15 -0.85 -3.20 -10.09
N GLY A 16 -0.81 -3.78 -11.30
CA GLY A 16 0.41 -3.96 -12.07
C GLY A 16 1.10 -2.62 -12.38
N LEU A 17 0.35 -1.63 -12.84
CA LEU A 17 0.86 -0.28 -13.07
C LEU A 17 1.41 0.36 -11.78
N SER A 18 0.72 0.18 -10.65
CA SER A 18 1.18 0.66 -9.35
C SER A 18 2.53 0.05 -8.95
N MET A 19 2.70 -1.26 -9.13
CA MET A 19 3.97 -1.94 -8.85
C MET A 19 5.08 -1.45 -9.78
N VAL A 20 4.82 -1.40 -11.08
CA VAL A 20 5.79 -0.93 -12.09
C VAL A 20 6.23 0.50 -11.78
N ARG A 21 5.29 1.39 -11.42
CA ARG A 21 5.60 2.78 -11.07
C ARG A 21 6.54 2.86 -9.87
N LEU A 22 6.24 2.12 -8.82
CA LEU A 22 7.08 2.09 -7.62
C LEU A 22 8.48 1.53 -7.93
N MET A 23 8.56 0.46 -8.72
CA MET A 23 9.84 -0.13 -9.13
C MET A 23 10.67 0.82 -9.98
N ILE A 24 10.09 1.52 -10.94
CA ILE A 24 10.78 2.51 -11.79
C ILE A 24 11.35 3.64 -10.91
N ASN A 25 10.56 4.20 -10.01
CA ASN A 25 10.99 5.29 -9.15
C ASN A 25 12.18 4.86 -8.26
N TYR A 26 12.09 3.68 -7.61
CA TYR A 26 13.18 3.18 -6.77
C TYR A 26 14.41 2.72 -7.55
N SER A 27 14.23 2.08 -8.70
CA SER A 27 15.39 1.70 -9.55
C SER A 27 16.15 2.92 -10.05
N SER A 28 15.45 4.01 -10.38
CA SER A 28 16.06 5.28 -10.77
C SER A 28 16.83 5.94 -9.63
N LEU A 29 16.31 5.88 -8.38
CA LEU A 29 17.03 6.35 -7.19
C LEU A 29 18.29 5.52 -6.91
N LEU A 30 18.19 4.19 -7.04
CA LEU A 30 19.35 3.31 -6.86
C LEU A 30 20.39 3.52 -7.95
N ALA A 31 19.99 3.63 -9.22
CA ALA A 31 20.88 3.91 -10.34
C ALA A 31 21.61 5.24 -10.14
N LYS A 32 20.90 6.28 -9.65
CA LYS A 32 21.48 7.58 -9.35
C LYS A 32 22.52 7.50 -8.24
N ASN A 33 22.22 6.78 -7.16
CA ASN A 33 23.16 6.60 -6.04
C ASN A 33 24.42 5.78 -6.41
N TYR A 34 24.38 5.07 -7.54
CA TYR A 34 25.51 4.26 -8.03
C TYR A 34 26.43 5.01 -9.01
N ASN A 35 26.02 6.20 -9.45
CA ASN A 35 26.87 7.04 -10.30
C ASN A 35 27.89 7.78 -9.42
N ASP A 36 29.14 7.78 -9.85
CA ASP A 36 30.28 8.45 -9.13
C ASP A 36 30.25 9.99 -9.24
N ASP A 37 29.14 10.61 -9.59
CA ASP A 37 28.98 12.07 -9.60
C ASP A 37 28.66 12.57 -8.19
N PRO A 38 29.52 13.40 -7.55
CA PRO A 38 29.29 13.90 -6.21
C PRO A 38 28.02 14.77 -6.05
N ASN A 39 27.40 15.18 -7.16
CA ASN A 39 26.12 15.88 -7.14
C ASN A 39 24.90 14.93 -7.20
N ASP A 40 25.16 13.64 -7.34
CA ASP A 40 24.12 12.61 -7.55
C ASP A 40 23.80 11.78 -6.30
N ASP A 41 24.19 12.25 -5.12
CA ASP A 41 23.94 11.55 -3.86
C ASP A 41 22.46 11.40 -3.55
N VAL A 42 22.07 10.18 -3.11
CA VAL A 42 20.72 9.87 -2.61
C VAL A 42 20.80 9.54 -1.12
N PHE A 43 20.18 10.37 -0.29
CA PHE A 43 20.09 10.16 1.16
C PHE A 43 18.82 9.40 1.49
N PHE A 44 18.94 8.09 1.75
CA PHE A 44 17.82 7.23 2.11
C PHE A 44 17.35 7.53 3.54
N TYR A 45 16.02 7.51 3.72
CA TYR A 45 15.37 7.63 5.02
C TYR A 45 14.57 6.36 5.31
N TRP A 46 14.97 5.60 6.32
CA TRP A 46 14.46 4.26 6.58
C TRP A 46 12.92 4.18 6.73
N PRO A 47 12.20 5.14 7.39
CA PRO A 47 10.75 5.06 7.48
C PRO A 47 10.06 5.17 6.12
N HIS A 48 10.57 6.05 5.26
CA HIS A 48 10.07 6.21 3.90
C HIS A 48 10.32 4.96 3.05
N THR A 49 11.54 4.41 3.13
CA THR A 49 11.89 3.18 2.40
C THR A 49 11.08 1.98 2.89
N ALA A 50 10.92 1.83 4.21
CA ALA A 50 10.09 0.77 4.80
C ALA A 50 8.62 0.90 4.36
N PHE A 51 8.07 2.11 4.36
CA PHE A 51 6.71 2.36 3.90
C PHE A 51 6.50 1.96 2.44
N SER A 52 7.44 2.32 1.57
CA SER A 52 7.39 1.96 0.15
C SER A 52 7.45 0.44 -0.04
N PHE A 53 8.32 -0.24 0.72
CA PHE A 53 8.43 -1.69 0.70
C PHE A 53 7.14 -2.37 1.19
N ILE A 54 6.56 -1.90 2.30
CA ILE A 54 5.27 -2.36 2.81
C ILE A 54 4.17 -2.16 1.75
N THR A 55 4.14 -1.00 1.10
CA THR A 55 3.17 -0.71 0.03
C THR A 55 3.28 -1.71 -1.11
N PHE A 56 4.51 -1.98 -1.59
CA PHE A 56 4.75 -2.95 -2.66
C PHE A 56 4.22 -4.35 -2.30
N PHE A 57 4.56 -4.85 -1.13
CA PHE A 57 4.07 -6.17 -0.68
C PHE A 57 2.57 -6.18 -0.39
N THR A 58 2.00 -5.06 0.09
CA THR A 58 0.55 -4.98 0.32
C THR A 58 -0.23 -5.06 -0.99
N ILE A 59 0.30 -4.55 -2.10
CA ILE A 59 -0.29 -4.72 -3.44
C ILE A 59 -0.34 -6.22 -3.80
N ILE A 60 0.76 -6.94 -3.61
CA ILE A 60 0.83 -8.39 -3.87
C ILE A 60 -0.16 -9.14 -2.97
N LEU A 61 -0.21 -8.81 -1.69
CA LEU A 61 -1.13 -9.44 -0.73
C LEU A 61 -2.59 -9.15 -1.07
N PHE A 62 -2.92 -7.94 -1.51
CA PHE A 62 -4.27 -7.61 -1.95
C PHE A 62 -4.68 -8.45 -3.16
N TRP A 63 -3.79 -8.57 -4.16
CA TRP A 63 -4.02 -9.44 -5.31
C TRP A 63 -4.26 -10.89 -4.88
N TRP A 64 -3.41 -11.43 -4.00
CA TRP A 64 -3.51 -12.79 -3.49
C TRP A 64 -4.80 -13.03 -2.71
N THR A 65 -5.14 -12.13 -1.79
CA THR A 65 -6.36 -12.25 -0.95
C THR A 65 -7.65 -12.01 -1.72
N SER A 66 -7.58 -11.41 -2.91
CA SER A 66 -8.76 -11.23 -3.78
C SER A 66 -9.10 -12.49 -4.57
N TYR A 67 -8.21 -13.49 -4.63
CA TYR A 67 -8.43 -14.72 -5.39
C TYR A 67 -9.70 -15.49 -4.99
N PRO A 68 -10.05 -15.64 -3.69
CA PRO A 68 -11.27 -16.33 -3.27
C PRO A 68 -12.57 -15.66 -3.73
N LEU A 69 -12.57 -14.37 -4.07
CA LEU A 69 -13.73 -13.68 -4.62
C LEU A 69 -14.18 -14.23 -5.99
N ARG A 70 -13.34 -15.05 -6.61
CA ARG A 70 -13.67 -15.80 -7.82
C ARG A 70 -14.75 -16.85 -7.55
N ASP A 71 -14.80 -17.41 -6.34
CA ASP A 71 -15.74 -18.45 -5.98
C ASP A 71 -17.01 -17.81 -5.40
N LEU A 72 -18.16 -18.13 -5.99
CA LEU A 72 -19.48 -17.64 -5.55
C LEU A 72 -19.82 -17.99 -4.10
N ALA A 73 -19.07 -18.94 -3.49
CA ALA A 73 -19.23 -19.29 -2.08
C ALA A 73 -18.94 -18.12 -1.13
N TYR A 74 -18.04 -17.20 -1.50
CA TYR A 74 -17.71 -16.02 -0.70
C TYR A 74 -18.68 -14.85 -0.92
N PHE A 75 -19.48 -14.90 -2.00
CA PHE A 75 -20.47 -13.87 -2.33
C PHE A 75 -21.83 -14.51 -2.70
N PRO A 76 -22.39 -15.36 -1.81
CA PRO A 76 -23.42 -16.33 -2.18
C PRO A 76 -24.77 -15.73 -2.54
N ASN A 77 -25.10 -14.53 -2.09
CA ASN A 77 -26.42 -13.91 -2.26
C ASN A 77 -26.39 -12.55 -2.94
N GLU A 78 -25.25 -12.09 -3.40
CA GLU A 78 -25.12 -10.77 -3.98
C GLU A 78 -24.52 -10.86 -5.38
N SER A 79 -25.22 -10.33 -6.35
CA SER A 79 -24.69 -10.16 -7.71
C SER A 79 -23.73 -8.96 -7.72
N TRP A 80 -22.64 -9.07 -8.49
CA TRP A 80 -21.81 -7.92 -8.80
C TRP A 80 -22.67 -6.84 -9.47
N ASN A 81 -22.77 -5.70 -8.83
CA ASN A 81 -23.36 -4.50 -9.37
C ASN A 81 -22.31 -3.39 -9.51
N LEU A 82 -22.67 -2.30 -10.16
CA LEU A 82 -21.75 -1.18 -10.38
C LEU A 82 -21.18 -0.63 -9.07
N PHE A 83 -21.98 -0.54 -8.01
CA PHE A 83 -21.54 0.01 -6.72
C PHE A 83 -20.52 -0.91 -6.04
N THR A 84 -20.78 -2.19 -5.94
CA THR A 84 -19.84 -3.16 -5.35
C THR A 84 -18.56 -3.25 -6.17
N PHE A 85 -18.66 -3.16 -7.49
CA PHE A 85 -17.49 -3.11 -8.36
C PHE A 85 -16.64 -1.84 -8.13
N LEU A 86 -17.26 -0.67 -8.09
CA LEU A 86 -16.54 0.59 -7.83
C LEU A 86 -15.89 0.59 -6.44
N LEU A 87 -16.56 0.03 -5.44
CA LEU A 87 -15.99 -0.12 -4.11
C LEU A 87 -14.76 -1.03 -4.12
N TYR A 88 -14.84 -2.19 -4.79
CA TYR A 88 -13.67 -3.07 -4.97
C TYR A 88 -12.54 -2.37 -5.70
N LEU A 89 -12.86 -1.66 -6.79
CA LEU A 89 -11.91 -0.96 -7.64
C LEU A 89 -11.24 0.24 -6.93
N SER A 90 -11.91 0.82 -5.91
CA SER A 90 -11.34 1.94 -5.15
C SER A 90 -10.00 1.62 -4.49
N VAL A 91 -9.80 0.35 -4.09
CA VAL A 91 -8.54 -0.09 -3.47
C VAL A 91 -7.36 -0.07 -4.48
N PRO A 92 -7.45 -0.71 -5.66
CA PRO A 92 -6.45 -0.56 -6.71
C PRO A 92 -6.14 0.88 -7.08
N PHE A 93 -7.15 1.74 -7.21
CA PHE A 93 -6.95 3.16 -7.48
C PHE A 93 -6.16 3.87 -6.38
N LEU A 94 -6.48 3.61 -5.12
CA LEU A 94 -5.73 4.20 -4.01
C LEU A 94 -4.30 3.67 -3.95
N PHE A 95 -4.05 2.41 -4.26
CA PHE A 95 -2.67 1.91 -4.42
C PHE A 95 -1.92 2.68 -5.49
N PHE A 96 -2.54 2.89 -6.66
CA PHE A 96 -1.93 3.67 -7.73
C PHE A 96 -1.60 5.09 -7.27
N MET A 97 -2.53 5.79 -6.63
CA MET A 97 -2.29 7.13 -6.09
C MET A 97 -1.18 7.17 -5.04
N VAL A 98 -1.13 6.19 -4.13
CA VAL A 98 -0.05 6.08 -3.13
C VAL A 98 1.31 5.88 -3.82
N THR A 99 1.39 5.01 -4.81
CA THR A 99 2.66 4.72 -5.51
C THR A 99 3.16 5.89 -6.36
N GLU A 100 2.27 6.77 -6.84
CA GLU A 100 2.64 8.01 -7.54
C GLU A 100 3.30 9.03 -6.63
N VAL A 101 2.87 9.11 -5.35
CA VAL A 101 3.34 10.15 -4.43
C VAL A 101 4.37 9.65 -3.42
N VAL A 102 4.56 8.35 -3.27
CA VAL A 102 5.45 7.80 -2.26
C VAL A 102 6.93 8.02 -2.57
N ALA A 103 7.31 8.10 -3.83
CA ALA A 103 8.69 8.35 -4.22
C ALA A 103 8.76 9.50 -5.23
N PRO A 104 9.82 10.33 -5.18
CA PRO A 104 9.99 11.42 -6.14
C PRO A 104 10.12 10.85 -7.55
N GLN A 105 9.58 11.58 -8.52
CA GLN A 105 9.66 11.20 -9.93
C GLN A 105 11.07 11.46 -10.45
N PRO A 106 11.64 10.58 -11.32
CA PRO A 106 13.00 10.71 -11.84
C PRO A 106 13.31 12.07 -12.45
N GLU A 107 12.33 12.69 -13.14
CA GLU A 107 12.48 13.99 -13.78
C GLU A 107 12.68 15.13 -12.77
N SER A 108 12.16 14.99 -11.55
CA SER A 108 12.19 16.06 -10.53
C SER A 108 13.57 16.26 -9.89
N TYR A 109 14.46 15.30 -10.01
CA TYR A 109 15.78 15.31 -9.39
C TYR A 109 16.95 15.07 -10.36
N LYS A 110 16.70 15.20 -11.66
CA LYS A 110 17.75 15.11 -12.66
C LYS A 110 18.82 16.19 -12.38
N ASN A 111 20.08 15.76 -12.17
CA ASN A 111 21.21 16.61 -11.82
C ASN A 111 21.14 17.33 -10.45
N LYS A 112 20.44 16.74 -9.46
CA LYS A 112 20.38 17.25 -8.08
C LYS A 112 20.45 16.09 -7.10
N SER A 113 21.12 16.29 -5.95
CA SER A 113 21.05 15.35 -4.83
C SER A 113 19.60 15.16 -4.35
N VAL A 114 19.27 13.97 -3.89
CA VAL A 114 17.93 13.62 -3.42
C VAL A 114 17.97 13.28 -1.93
N ASN A 115 17.29 14.06 -1.12
CA ASN A 115 17.11 13.77 0.30
C ASN A 115 15.71 13.21 0.54
N LEU A 116 15.58 11.88 0.64
CA LEU A 116 14.28 11.22 0.85
C LEU A 116 13.65 11.54 2.21
N ARG A 117 14.44 12.03 3.17
CA ARG A 117 13.89 12.50 4.45
C ARG A 117 13.14 13.82 4.28
N GLU A 118 13.73 14.77 3.58
CA GLU A 118 13.09 16.05 3.28
C GLU A 118 11.84 15.83 2.41
N TYR A 119 12.00 15.06 1.34
CA TYR A 119 10.88 14.69 0.49
C TYR A 119 9.72 14.06 1.28
N TYR A 120 10.02 13.14 2.21
CA TYR A 120 9.00 12.51 3.04
C TYR A 120 8.28 13.53 3.91
N TYR A 121 8.99 14.42 4.63
CA TYR A 121 8.35 15.40 5.51
C TYR A 121 7.58 16.49 4.76
N ASP A 122 8.01 16.86 3.57
CA ASP A 122 7.28 17.80 2.71
C ASP A 122 5.96 17.21 2.19
N ASN A 123 5.93 15.88 1.97
CA ASN A 123 4.79 15.20 1.37
C ASN A 123 4.06 14.23 2.32
N HIS A 124 4.49 14.06 3.58
CA HIS A 124 3.97 13.01 4.48
C HIS A 124 2.46 13.06 4.66
N ARG A 125 1.86 14.26 4.68
CA ARG A 125 0.39 14.41 4.82
C ARG A 125 -0.36 13.80 3.65
N VAL A 126 0.15 13.96 2.45
CA VAL A 126 -0.46 13.39 1.24
C VAL A 126 -0.20 11.88 1.20
N ILE A 127 1.05 11.47 1.40
CA ILE A 127 1.46 10.06 1.39
C ILE A 127 0.68 9.26 2.43
N LEU A 128 0.74 9.69 3.68
CA LEU A 128 0.07 8.99 4.80
C LEU A 128 -1.45 9.18 4.78
N GLY A 129 -1.95 10.32 4.28
CA GLY A 129 -3.39 10.56 4.10
C GLY A 129 -4.02 9.61 3.09
N LEU A 130 -3.37 9.43 1.93
CA LEU A 130 -3.81 8.45 0.92
C LEU A 130 -3.70 7.01 1.46
N ALA A 131 -2.64 6.70 2.19
CA ALA A 131 -2.48 5.39 2.83
C ALA A 131 -3.53 5.15 3.92
N TRP A 132 -3.91 6.18 4.68
CA TRP A 132 -4.99 6.12 5.66
C TRP A 132 -6.33 5.83 4.96
N MET A 133 -6.65 6.54 3.88
CA MET A 133 -7.83 6.26 3.06
C MET A 133 -7.82 4.84 2.51
N LEU A 134 -6.66 4.36 2.05
CA LEU A 134 -6.46 2.99 1.60
C LEU A 134 -6.80 1.98 2.71
N GLN A 135 -6.35 2.21 3.95
CA GLN A 135 -6.68 1.33 5.07
C GLN A 135 -8.19 1.32 5.40
N VAL A 136 -8.86 2.48 5.31
CA VAL A 136 -10.33 2.57 5.46
C VAL A 136 -11.03 1.76 4.37
N MET A 137 -10.61 1.90 3.10
CA MET A 137 -11.22 1.14 1.99
C MET A 137 -10.92 -0.35 2.06
N LEU A 138 -9.74 -0.75 2.50
CA LEU A 138 -9.41 -2.15 2.77
C LEU A 138 -10.27 -2.72 3.91
N LEU A 139 -10.55 -1.94 4.95
CA LEU A 139 -11.45 -2.35 6.03
C LEU A 139 -12.90 -2.47 5.51
N ALA A 140 -13.39 -1.52 4.73
CA ALA A 140 -14.71 -1.57 4.11
C ALA A 140 -14.86 -2.81 3.20
N ASN A 141 -13.84 -3.10 2.38
CA ASN A 141 -13.82 -4.30 1.54
C ASN A 141 -13.89 -5.59 2.38
N LEU A 142 -13.17 -5.64 3.52
CA LEU A 142 -13.22 -6.79 4.41
C LEU A 142 -14.64 -7.05 4.93
N PHE A 143 -15.36 -6.01 5.36
CA PHE A 143 -16.74 -6.13 5.85
C PHE A 143 -17.75 -6.51 4.76
N ILE A 144 -17.56 -6.02 3.54
CA ILE A 144 -18.55 -6.20 2.47
C ILE A 144 -18.34 -7.53 1.75
N PHE A 145 -17.09 -7.86 1.39
CA PHE A 145 -16.80 -9.02 0.56
C PHE A 145 -16.44 -10.28 1.36
N PHE A 146 -15.95 -10.15 2.60
CA PHE A 146 -15.45 -11.26 3.41
C PHE A 146 -16.23 -11.45 4.71
N LYS A 147 -17.55 -11.24 4.66
CA LYS A 147 -18.45 -11.33 5.84
C LYS A 147 -18.32 -12.62 6.65
N GLY A 148 -18.01 -13.75 5.99
CA GLY A 148 -17.86 -15.05 6.64
C GLY A 148 -16.50 -15.31 7.30
N GLU A 149 -15.50 -14.49 7.02
CA GLU A 149 -14.12 -14.64 7.50
C GLU A 149 -13.66 -13.45 8.35
N LEU A 150 -14.60 -12.78 9.03
CA LEU A 150 -14.28 -11.69 9.94
C LEU A 150 -13.57 -12.22 11.19
N GLU A 151 -12.31 -12.62 11.01
CA GLU A 151 -11.44 -12.82 12.16
C GLU A 151 -11.26 -11.49 12.88
N SER A 152 -11.65 -11.47 14.15
CA SER A 152 -11.54 -10.28 15.01
C SER A 152 -10.15 -9.66 14.95
N LEU A 153 -9.11 -10.47 14.79
CA LEU A 153 -7.73 -10.03 14.75
C LEU A 153 -7.36 -9.27 13.44
N LYS A 154 -7.94 -9.65 12.29
CA LYS A 154 -7.76 -8.89 11.02
C LYS A 154 -8.36 -7.50 11.13
N VAL A 155 -9.54 -7.40 11.71
CA VAL A 155 -10.23 -6.11 11.95
C VAL A 155 -9.45 -5.26 12.96
N VAL A 156 -9.10 -5.84 14.11
CA VAL A 156 -8.33 -5.14 15.16
C VAL A 156 -7.00 -4.63 14.62
N GLY A 157 -6.27 -5.45 13.85
CA GLY A 157 -5.00 -5.05 13.25
C GLY A 157 -5.15 -3.81 12.35
N ARG A 158 -6.18 -3.73 11.50
CA ARG A 158 -6.44 -2.55 10.66
C ARG A 158 -6.84 -1.32 11.47
N VAL A 159 -7.67 -1.49 12.51
CA VAL A 159 -8.05 -0.38 13.39
C VAL A 159 -6.83 0.16 14.13
N VAL A 160 -5.95 -0.71 14.64
CA VAL A 160 -4.69 -0.30 15.26
C VAL A 160 -3.82 0.50 14.28
N MET A 161 -3.71 0.04 13.03
CA MET A 161 -2.95 0.77 11.99
C MET A 161 -3.55 2.14 11.70
N LEU A 162 -4.87 2.27 11.61
CA LEU A 162 -5.54 3.56 11.46
C LEU A 162 -5.24 4.49 12.65
N CYS A 163 -5.31 3.98 13.88
CA CYS A 163 -4.99 4.75 15.09
C CYS A 163 -3.53 5.22 15.10
N VAL A 164 -2.58 4.39 14.66
CA VAL A 164 -1.16 4.76 14.57
C VAL A 164 -0.91 5.78 13.46
N MET A 165 -1.55 5.63 12.31
CA MET A 165 -1.36 6.54 11.17
C MET A 165 -1.99 7.92 11.40
N THR A 166 -3.11 8.01 12.09
CA THR A 166 -3.83 9.28 12.30
C THR A 166 -2.93 10.39 12.87
N PRO A 167 -2.21 10.20 13.99
CA PRO A 167 -1.30 11.22 14.50
C PRO A 167 -0.10 11.48 13.58
N MET A 168 0.35 10.49 12.78
CA MET A 168 1.43 10.68 11.82
C MET A 168 1.03 11.56 10.64
N VAL A 169 -0.25 11.54 10.22
CA VAL A 169 -0.76 12.41 9.15
C VAL A 169 -0.73 13.89 9.58
N VAL A 170 -1.04 14.15 10.85
CA VAL A 170 -1.21 15.52 11.35
C VAL A 170 0.08 16.12 11.90
N SER A 171 0.96 15.30 12.45
CA SER A 171 2.16 15.74 13.18
C SER A 171 3.43 15.69 12.33
N ASN A 172 4.30 16.68 12.50
CA ASN A 172 5.64 16.68 11.91
C ASN A 172 6.71 16.10 12.86
N ASN A 173 6.30 15.48 13.98
CA ASN A 173 7.23 14.97 14.97
C ASN A 173 7.98 13.73 14.46
N LYS A 174 9.30 13.85 14.27
CA LYS A 174 10.18 12.81 13.74
C LYS A 174 10.08 11.49 14.52
N ARG A 175 10.13 11.57 15.87
CA ARG A 175 10.06 10.37 16.72
C ARG A 175 8.73 9.63 16.56
N LEU A 176 7.64 10.38 16.41
CA LEU A 176 6.33 9.80 16.17
C LEU A 176 6.29 8.99 14.85
N HIS A 177 6.87 9.54 13.78
CA HIS A 177 6.94 8.86 12.49
C HIS A 177 7.86 7.62 12.55
N GLU A 178 8.99 7.71 13.21
CA GLU A 178 9.92 6.57 13.35
C GLU A 178 9.30 5.44 14.19
N ILE A 179 8.67 5.77 15.32
CA ILE A 179 7.98 4.77 16.17
C ILE A 179 6.76 4.20 15.43
N GLY A 180 5.93 5.06 14.85
CA GLY A 180 4.73 4.64 14.11
C GLY A 180 5.09 3.72 12.94
N MET A 181 6.14 4.04 12.20
CA MET A 181 6.59 3.19 11.08
C MET A 181 7.16 1.86 11.58
N GLY A 182 7.86 1.85 12.74
CA GLY A 182 8.31 0.63 13.39
C GLY A 182 7.15 -0.29 13.77
N ILE A 183 6.10 0.27 14.39
CA ILE A 183 4.87 -0.47 14.71
C ILE A 183 4.21 -1.01 13.44
N PHE A 184 4.15 -0.18 12.37
CA PHE A 184 3.57 -0.56 11.10
C PHE A 184 4.32 -1.73 10.46
N LEU A 185 5.64 -1.68 10.46
CA LEU A 185 6.50 -2.75 9.93
C LEU A 185 6.34 -4.06 10.72
N LEU A 186 6.34 -3.99 12.05
CA LEU A 186 6.13 -5.16 12.91
C LEU A 186 4.76 -5.79 12.71
N GLY A 187 3.70 -4.96 12.63
CA GLY A 187 2.34 -5.42 12.35
C GLY A 187 2.22 -6.07 10.97
N PHE A 188 2.92 -5.53 9.97
CA PHE A 188 2.97 -6.07 8.62
C PHE A 188 3.66 -7.44 8.59
N VAL A 189 4.84 -7.56 9.19
CA VAL A 189 5.57 -8.83 9.30
C VAL A 189 4.75 -9.87 10.04
N TYR A 190 4.13 -9.51 11.16
CA TYR A 190 3.23 -10.39 11.90
C TYR A 190 2.07 -10.90 11.04
N THR A 191 1.45 -10.02 10.25
CA THR A 191 0.34 -10.38 9.36
C THR A 191 0.79 -11.38 8.30
N ILE A 192 1.95 -11.16 7.68
CA ILE A 192 2.51 -12.10 6.69
C ILE A 192 2.77 -13.47 7.33
N LEU A 193 3.48 -13.50 8.44
CA LEU A 193 3.83 -14.76 9.10
C LEU A 193 2.58 -15.54 9.51
N LYS A 194 1.62 -14.89 10.14
CA LYS A 194 0.42 -15.55 10.64
C LYS A 194 -0.53 -16.03 9.55
N TYR A 195 -0.80 -15.20 8.54
CA TYR A 195 -1.89 -15.45 7.60
C TYR A 195 -1.45 -15.94 6.23
N HIS A 196 -0.17 -15.79 5.87
CA HIS A 196 0.28 -16.12 4.53
C HIS A 196 1.40 -17.17 4.50
N VAL A 197 2.12 -17.36 5.61
CA VAL A 197 3.17 -18.39 5.70
C VAL A 197 2.67 -19.64 6.40
N TYR A 198 1.90 -19.48 7.49
CA TYR A 198 1.45 -20.61 8.31
C TYR A 198 0.02 -21.08 8.04
N ALA A 199 -0.76 -20.35 7.23
CA ALA A 199 -2.16 -20.69 6.93
C ALA A 199 -2.33 -21.55 5.66
N VAL A 200 -1.28 -22.15 5.15
CA VAL A 200 -1.27 -22.90 3.86
C VAL A 200 -1.36 -24.42 4.07
N ILE A 201 -1.84 -24.87 5.22
CA ILE A 201 -2.05 -26.34 5.38
C ILE A 201 -3.44 -26.59 5.94
#